data_8ab88c1e3b30e19f3fb2c383796ee2be
#
_entry.id   8ab88c1e3b30e19f3fb2c383796ee2be
#
_cell.length_a   1.000
_cell.length_b   1.000
_cell.length_c   1.000
_cell.angle_alpha   90.00
_cell.angle_beta   90.00
_cell.angle_gamma   90.00
#
_symmetry.space_group_name_H-M   'P 1'
#
loop_
_entity.id
_entity.type
_entity.pdbx_description
1 polymer ?
#
loop_
_entity_poly.entity_id
_entity_poly.type
_entity_poly.pdbx_seq_one_letter_code
_entity_poly.pdbx_strand_id
1 'polypeptide(L)'
;MSSYIDIKFLNLLSTRLEKFKRKSDFLYNFRCPHCGDSKKSSTKARGFVYRKKSDMFFKCHNCGMGQTLGNLIKFLDPTMHKEYIFERFKDGKVQEEKPEFDFTPSKLLKKKTAYDRILDELVSFDKLVQTHPARQFVYKRLRPQEHWDKFYLCPKF
;
A
#
# COMPACT_ATOMS: atom_id res chain seq x y z
N MET A 1 -15.13 -2.62 21.12
CA MET A 1 -14.44 -2.40 22.41
C MET A 1 -12.94 -2.04 22.31
N SER A 2 -12.27 -2.06 21.15
CA SER A 2 -10.84 -1.76 20.98
C SER A 2 -10.40 -0.33 21.38
N SER A 3 -11.35 0.61 21.47
CA SER A 3 -11.02 1.99 21.88
C SER A 3 -10.41 2.07 23.27
N TYR A 4 -10.75 1.11 24.17
CA TYR A 4 -10.17 1.03 25.51
C TYR A 4 -8.69 0.68 25.46
N ILE A 5 -8.33 -0.31 24.64
CA ILE A 5 -6.93 -0.72 24.45
C ILE A 5 -6.12 0.43 23.85
N ASP A 6 -6.68 1.10 22.83
CA ASP A 6 -6.03 2.23 22.19
C ASP A 6 -5.75 3.37 23.20
N ILE A 7 -6.73 3.69 24.06
CA ILE A 7 -6.59 4.72 25.09
C ILE A 7 -5.55 4.28 26.14
N LYS A 8 -5.59 3.01 26.58
CA LYS A 8 -4.61 2.44 27.52
C LYS A 8 -3.18 2.66 27.01
N PHE A 9 -2.89 2.20 25.80
CA PHE A 9 -1.54 2.32 25.24
C PHE A 9 -1.14 3.76 24.92
N LEU A 10 -2.09 4.62 24.53
CA LEU A 10 -1.82 6.04 24.35
C LEU A 10 -1.47 6.74 25.67
N ASN A 11 -2.13 6.36 26.76
CA ASN A 11 -1.79 6.89 28.08
C ASN A 11 -0.41 6.36 28.57
N LEU A 12 -0.05 5.13 28.27
CA LEU A 12 1.29 4.59 28.56
C LEU A 12 2.36 5.35 27.78
N LEU A 13 2.08 5.77 26.55
CA LEU A 13 2.98 6.59 25.75
C LEU A 13 3.06 8.05 26.19
N SER A 14 2.17 8.51 27.05
CA SER A 14 2.11 9.92 27.47
C SER A 14 3.42 10.43 28.06
N THR A 15 4.18 9.55 28.74
CA THR A 15 5.48 9.86 29.34
C THR A 15 6.58 10.12 28.29
N ARG A 16 6.42 9.59 27.09
CA ARG A 16 7.36 9.75 25.97
C ARG A 16 6.94 10.83 24.97
N LEU A 17 5.74 11.39 25.15
CA LEU A 17 5.17 12.38 24.25
C LEU A 17 5.25 13.78 24.90
N GLU A 18 6.01 14.67 24.31
CA GLU A 18 6.12 16.04 24.79
C GLU A 18 4.76 16.76 24.69
N LYS A 19 4.40 17.45 25.76
CA LYS A 19 3.16 18.26 25.83
C LYS A 19 1.88 17.48 25.58
N PHE A 20 1.86 16.26 26.02
CA PHE A 20 0.67 15.43 25.94
C PHE A 20 -0.49 16.04 26.71
N LYS A 21 -1.62 16.25 26.01
CA LYS A 21 -2.86 16.78 26.57
C LYS A 21 -4.06 16.04 26.02
N ARG A 22 -4.96 15.60 26.89
CA ARG A 22 -6.27 15.10 26.51
C ARG A 22 -7.20 16.29 26.26
N LYS A 23 -7.76 16.41 25.07
CA LYS A 23 -8.72 17.47 24.70
C LYS A 23 -10.16 17.02 24.88
N SER A 24 -10.45 15.77 24.54
CA SER A 24 -11.74 15.11 24.77
C SER A 24 -11.54 13.60 24.89
N ASP A 25 -12.62 12.83 25.00
CA ASP A 25 -12.56 11.38 25.23
C ASP A 25 -11.77 10.61 24.17
N PHE A 26 -11.77 11.09 22.94
CA PHE A 26 -11.07 10.46 21.83
C PHE A 26 -10.19 11.44 21.05
N LEU A 27 -9.79 12.56 21.67
CA LEU A 27 -8.93 13.56 21.05
C LEU A 27 -7.78 13.91 21.99
N TYR A 28 -6.58 13.64 21.52
CA TYR A 28 -5.34 13.92 22.24
C TYR A 28 -4.45 14.81 21.40
N ASN A 29 -3.71 15.69 22.04
CA ASN A 29 -2.81 16.62 21.38
C ASN A 29 -1.43 16.53 22.06
N PHE A 30 -0.38 16.50 21.24
CA PHE A 30 1.00 16.47 21.71
C PHE A 30 1.94 16.97 20.61
N ARG A 31 3.20 17.19 20.99
CA ARG A 31 4.24 17.57 20.05
C ARG A 31 4.58 16.40 19.15
N CYS A 32 4.65 16.62 17.83
CA CYS A 32 4.87 15.56 16.87
C CYS A 32 6.24 14.90 17.07
N PRO A 33 6.33 13.58 17.31
CA PRO A 33 7.60 12.89 17.51
C PRO A 33 8.42 12.75 16.21
N HIS A 34 7.79 12.89 15.04
CA HIS A 34 8.47 12.76 13.75
C HIS A 34 9.19 14.05 13.34
N CYS A 35 8.54 15.19 13.49
CA CYS A 35 9.11 16.46 13.04
C CYS A 35 9.52 17.41 14.18
N GLY A 36 9.24 17.04 15.44
CA GLY A 36 9.51 17.90 16.58
C GLY A 36 8.74 19.22 16.58
N ASP A 37 7.68 19.33 15.76
CA ASP A 37 6.91 20.56 15.56
C ASP A 37 7.76 21.75 15.08
N SER A 38 7.45 22.95 15.52
CA SER A 38 8.16 24.16 15.13
C SER A 38 9.45 24.33 15.93
N LYS A 39 10.58 24.45 15.24
CA LYS A 39 11.88 24.79 15.86
C LYS A 39 11.87 26.19 16.52
N LYS A 40 11.01 27.09 15.99
CA LYS A 40 10.92 28.49 16.50
C LYS A 40 10.04 28.66 17.73
N SER A 41 9.20 27.69 18.08
CA SER A 41 8.26 27.80 19.19
C SER A 41 8.16 26.48 19.95
N SER A 42 8.68 26.50 21.16
CA SER A 42 8.62 25.34 22.08
C SER A 42 7.18 25.08 22.60
N THR A 43 6.27 26.03 22.44
CA THR A 43 4.90 25.94 22.98
C THR A 43 3.93 25.24 22.05
N LYS A 44 4.21 25.13 20.77
CA LYS A 44 3.30 24.55 19.78
C LYS A 44 3.32 23.02 19.82
N ALA A 45 2.12 22.42 19.80
CA ALA A 45 1.88 20.98 19.70
C ALA A 45 0.84 20.77 18.61
N ARG A 46 1.25 20.19 17.47
CA ARG A 46 0.43 20.05 16.26
C ARG A 46 0.18 18.59 15.88
N GLY A 47 0.65 17.66 16.69
CA GLY A 47 0.31 16.25 16.60
C GLY A 47 -1.03 15.99 17.30
N PHE A 48 -1.95 15.31 16.63
CA PHE A 48 -3.26 14.93 17.16
C PHE A 48 -3.49 13.45 16.98
N VAL A 49 -4.04 12.81 18.00
CA VAL A 49 -4.63 11.48 17.88
C VAL A 49 -6.13 11.63 18.07
N TYR A 50 -6.88 11.09 17.13
CA TYR A 50 -8.34 11.16 17.12
C TYR A 50 -8.96 9.85 16.64
N ARG A 51 -10.20 9.62 17.02
CA ARG A 51 -10.96 8.44 16.60
C ARG A 51 -11.49 8.62 15.18
N LYS A 52 -11.27 7.59 14.34
CA LYS A 52 -11.87 7.48 13.01
C LYS A 52 -12.50 6.10 12.88
N LYS A 53 -13.84 6.05 12.79
CA LYS A 53 -14.61 4.79 12.87
C LYS A 53 -14.32 4.07 14.19
N SER A 54 -13.74 2.87 14.15
CA SER A 54 -13.41 2.04 15.31
C SER A 54 -11.96 2.15 15.77
N ASP A 55 -11.11 2.84 15.05
CA ASP A 55 -9.67 2.94 15.31
C ASP A 55 -9.22 4.36 15.63
N MET A 56 -8.06 4.48 16.28
CA MET A 56 -7.43 5.77 16.54
C MET A 56 -6.34 6.05 15.52
N PHE A 57 -6.30 7.29 15.02
CA PHE A 57 -5.37 7.77 14.03
C PHE A 57 -4.58 8.97 14.53
N PHE A 58 -3.29 8.95 14.22
CA PHE A 58 -2.41 10.11 14.42
C PHE A 58 -2.32 10.94 13.15
N LYS A 59 -2.37 12.25 13.31
CA LYS A 59 -2.06 13.23 12.25
C LYS A 59 -1.30 14.43 12.80
N CYS A 60 -0.25 14.84 12.12
CA CYS A 60 0.47 16.06 12.40
C CYS A 60 0.12 17.13 11.37
N HIS A 61 -0.31 18.32 11.87
CA HIS A 61 -0.62 19.46 11.00
C HIS A 61 0.62 20.28 10.59
N ASN A 62 1.80 19.94 11.10
CA ASN A 62 3.03 20.60 10.72
C ASN A 62 3.75 19.91 9.56
N CYS A 63 3.95 18.60 9.65
CA CYS A 63 4.64 17.82 8.61
C CYS A 63 3.69 17.01 7.71
N GLY A 64 2.37 17.05 7.97
CA GLY A 64 1.40 16.29 7.19
C GLY A 64 1.36 14.79 7.48
N MET A 65 2.27 14.24 8.29
CA MET A 65 2.32 12.83 8.64
C MET A 65 0.99 12.36 9.20
N GLY A 66 0.46 11.29 8.60
CA GLY A 66 -0.76 10.61 9.04
C GLY A 66 -0.54 9.10 9.11
N GLN A 67 -0.91 8.48 10.23
CA GLN A 67 -0.72 7.04 10.44
C GLN A 67 -1.69 6.49 11.50
N THR A 68 -1.83 5.16 11.55
CA THR A 68 -2.59 4.49 12.61
C THR A 68 -1.87 4.62 13.96
N LEU A 69 -2.61 4.48 15.05
CA LEU A 69 -2.02 4.48 16.39
C LEU A 69 -0.98 3.35 16.54
N GLY A 70 -1.23 2.18 15.97
CA GLY A 70 -0.26 1.07 16.01
C GLY A 70 1.10 1.43 15.39
N ASN A 71 1.10 2.14 14.25
CA ASN A 71 2.34 2.59 13.62
C ASN A 71 3.05 3.66 14.44
N LEU A 72 2.31 4.54 15.11
CA LEU A 72 2.88 5.52 16.04
C LEU A 72 3.55 4.82 17.24
N ILE A 73 2.88 3.83 17.84
CA ILE A 73 3.43 3.01 18.94
C ILE A 73 4.71 2.30 18.47
N LYS A 74 4.68 1.67 17.29
CA LYS A 74 5.84 0.99 16.71
C LYS A 74 7.04 1.92 16.54
N PHE A 75 6.78 3.16 16.15
CA PHE A 75 7.83 4.17 15.96
C PHE A 75 8.45 4.61 17.29
N LEU A 76 7.64 4.78 18.34
CA LEU A 76 8.09 5.25 19.65
C LEU A 76 8.66 4.13 20.51
N ASP A 77 8.04 2.95 20.48
CA ASP A 77 8.44 1.79 21.27
C ASP A 77 8.04 0.47 20.58
N PRO A 78 8.99 -0.20 19.91
CA PRO A 78 8.73 -1.48 19.25
C PRO A 78 8.33 -2.59 20.23
N THR A 79 8.76 -2.54 21.50
CA THR A 79 8.41 -3.55 22.51
C THR A 79 6.94 -3.39 22.91
N MET A 80 6.53 -2.17 23.24
CA MET A 80 5.14 -1.86 23.54
C MET A 80 4.21 -2.14 22.37
N HIS A 81 4.68 -2.01 21.13
CA HIS A 81 3.91 -2.37 19.92
C HIS A 81 3.53 -3.85 19.90
N LYS A 82 4.44 -4.76 20.31
CA LYS A 82 4.13 -6.20 20.35
C LYS A 82 3.01 -6.49 21.37
N GLU A 83 3.07 -5.86 22.52
CA GLU A 83 2.02 -5.98 23.55
C GLU A 83 0.68 -5.41 23.08
N TYR A 84 0.72 -4.25 22.41
CA TYR A 84 -0.46 -3.63 21.83
C TYR A 84 -1.15 -4.54 20.80
N ILE A 85 -0.39 -5.12 19.87
CA ILE A 85 -0.93 -6.05 18.88
C ILE A 85 -1.52 -7.29 19.55
N PHE A 86 -0.82 -7.85 20.55
CA PHE A 86 -1.28 -9.02 21.26
C PHE A 86 -2.60 -8.77 22.03
N GLU A 87 -2.72 -7.62 22.71
CA GLU A 87 -3.97 -7.27 23.41
C GLU A 87 -5.12 -7.03 22.42
N ARG A 88 -4.87 -6.36 21.31
CA ARG A 88 -5.87 -6.18 20.25
C ARG A 88 -6.31 -7.51 19.62
N PHE A 89 -5.39 -8.43 19.44
CA PHE A 89 -5.70 -9.77 18.95
C PHE A 89 -6.61 -10.53 19.93
N LYS A 90 -6.31 -10.48 21.22
CA LYS A 90 -7.17 -11.09 22.27
C LYS A 90 -8.58 -10.53 22.29
N ASP A 91 -8.74 -9.24 22.01
CA ASP A 91 -10.06 -8.55 21.95
C ASP A 91 -10.84 -8.85 20.63
N GLY A 92 -10.34 -9.76 19.78
CA GLY A 92 -11.00 -10.25 18.58
C GLY A 92 -11.07 -9.25 17.45
N LYS A 93 -10.20 -8.23 17.45
CA LYS A 93 -10.20 -7.13 16.47
C LYS A 93 -9.00 -7.06 15.55
N VAL A 94 -8.11 -7.99 15.60
CA VAL A 94 -7.34 -8.32 14.42
C VAL A 94 -8.22 -9.29 13.63
N GLN A 95 -9.18 -8.75 12.87
CA GLN A 95 -9.44 -9.37 11.61
C GLN A 95 -8.11 -9.30 10.89
N GLU A 96 -7.40 -10.44 10.87
CA GLU A 96 -6.58 -10.72 9.72
C GLU A 96 -7.55 -10.63 8.54
N GLU A 97 -7.66 -9.48 7.90
CA GLU A 97 -7.84 -9.47 6.47
C GLU A 97 -6.61 -10.22 5.96
N LYS A 98 -6.71 -11.56 6.01
CA LYS A 98 -5.89 -12.41 5.16
C LYS A 98 -6.11 -11.78 3.80
N PRO A 99 -5.06 -11.24 3.14
CA PRO A 99 -5.24 -10.90 1.76
C PRO A 99 -5.75 -12.19 1.13
N GLU A 100 -7.03 -12.25 0.81
CA GLU A 100 -7.57 -13.30 -0.05
C GLU A 100 -6.87 -13.09 -1.37
N PHE A 101 -5.71 -13.74 -1.49
CA PHE A 101 -5.08 -13.96 -2.77
C PHE A 101 -5.98 -14.97 -3.50
N ASP A 102 -7.01 -14.43 -4.11
CA ASP A 102 -7.84 -15.19 -5.01
C ASP A 102 -7.02 -15.46 -6.29
N PHE A 103 -6.32 -16.58 -6.26
CA PHE A 103 -5.58 -17.11 -7.42
C PHE A 103 -6.49 -17.74 -8.47
N THR A 104 -7.80 -17.47 -8.43
CA THR A 104 -8.66 -17.94 -9.52
C THR A 104 -8.19 -17.30 -10.83
N PRO A 105 -7.89 -18.13 -11.85
CA PRO A 105 -7.42 -17.63 -13.16
C PRO A 105 -8.34 -16.58 -13.79
N SER A 106 -9.63 -16.60 -13.45
CA SER A 106 -10.62 -15.63 -13.92
C SER A 106 -10.40 -14.18 -13.42
N LYS A 107 -9.79 -13.99 -12.23
CA LYS A 107 -9.44 -12.63 -11.74
C LYS A 107 -8.07 -12.17 -12.23
N LEU A 108 -7.22 -13.10 -12.66
CA LEU A 108 -5.96 -12.82 -13.35
C LEU A 108 -6.15 -12.46 -14.82
N LEU A 109 -7.35 -12.65 -15.39
CA LEU A 109 -7.68 -12.10 -16.69
C LEU A 109 -7.68 -10.58 -16.58
N LYS A 110 -6.48 -10.02 -16.75
CA LYS A 110 -6.22 -8.57 -16.81
C LYS A 110 -7.24 -7.95 -17.74
N LYS A 111 -7.90 -6.87 -17.34
CA LYS A 111 -8.57 -5.99 -18.28
C LYS A 111 -7.55 -5.71 -19.38
N LYS A 112 -7.88 -6.07 -20.63
CA LYS A 112 -7.00 -5.85 -21.79
C LYS A 112 -6.52 -4.39 -21.74
N THR A 113 -5.21 -4.22 -21.58
CA THR A 113 -4.59 -2.90 -21.62
C THR A 113 -4.62 -2.38 -23.05
N ALA A 114 -4.30 -1.09 -23.28
CA ALA A 114 -4.15 -0.57 -24.63
C ALA A 114 -3.11 -1.35 -25.45
N TYR A 115 -2.07 -1.88 -24.80
CA TYR A 115 -1.05 -2.74 -25.41
C TYR A 115 -1.61 -4.09 -25.87
N ASP A 116 -2.53 -4.70 -25.12
CA ASP A 116 -3.16 -5.96 -25.51
C ASP A 116 -4.02 -5.79 -26.78
N ARG A 117 -4.62 -4.59 -26.96
CA ARG A 117 -5.37 -4.26 -28.19
C ARG A 117 -4.45 -4.11 -29.41
N ILE A 118 -3.24 -3.59 -29.22
CA ILE A 118 -2.23 -3.48 -30.29
C ILE A 118 -1.83 -4.88 -30.75
N LEU A 119 -1.64 -5.83 -29.83
CA LEU A 119 -1.30 -7.21 -30.17
C LEU A 119 -2.44 -7.95 -30.87
N ASP A 120 -3.71 -7.60 -30.57
CA ASP A 120 -4.88 -8.19 -31.26
C ASP A 120 -4.96 -7.79 -32.75
N GLU A 121 -4.37 -6.65 -33.13
CA GLU A 121 -4.30 -6.17 -34.53
C GLU A 121 -3.10 -6.72 -35.31
N LEU A 122 -2.16 -7.37 -34.62
CA LEU A 122 -0.95 -7.91 -35.23
C LEU A 122 -1.15 -9.37 -35.61
N VAL A 123 -0.57 -9.77 -36.74
CA VAL A 123 -0.60 -11.16 -37.22
C VAL A 123 0.72 -11.83 -36.86
N SER A 124 0.67 -12.92 -36.10
CA SER A 124 1.87 -13.70 -35.77
C SER A 124 2.43 -14.40 -37.04
N PHE A 125 3.78 -14.46 -37.12
CA PHE A 125 4.47 -15.05 -38.30
C PHE A 125 4.19 -16.54 -38.53
N ASP A 126 3.87 -17.29 -37.50
CA ASP A 126 3.48 -18.70 -37.61
C ASP A 126 2.14 -18.87 -38.36
N LYS A 127 1.24 -17.89 -38.26
CA LYS A 127 -0.08 -17.88 -38.93
C LYS A 127 -0.05 -17.35 -40.36
N LEU A 128 1.06 -16.77 -40.81
CA LEU A 128 1.20 -16.27 -42.15
C LEU A 128 1.36 -17.42 -43.13
N VAL A 129 0.75 -17.29 -44.32
CA VAL A 129 0.91 -18.26 -45.41
C VAL A 129 2.40 -18.34 -45.85
N GLN A 130 2.87 -19.52 -46.21
CA GLN A 130 4.28 -19.76 -46.58
C GLN A 130 4.78 -18.86 -47.73
N THR A 131 3.88 -18.49 -48.62
CA THR A 131 4.17 -17.60 -49.78
C THR A 131 4.24 -16.12 -49.40
N HIS A 132 3.89 -15.72 -48.17
CA HIS A 132 3.88 -14.31 -47.75
C HIS A 132 5.29 -13.71 -47.80
N PRO A 133 5.51 -12.53 -48.43
CA PRO A 133 6.84 -11.93 -48.60
C PRO A 133 7.59 -11.71 -47.27
N ALA A 134 6.89 -11.25 -46.25
CA ALA A 134 7.47 -11.05 -44.93
C ALA A 134 7.99 -12.36 -44.30
N ARG A 135 7.22 -13.46 -44.46
CA ARG A 135 7.62 -14.78 -43.96
C ARG A 135 8.84 -15.31 -44.70
N GLN A 136 8.89 -15.14 -46.03
CA GLN A 136 10.05 -15.50 -46.84
C GLN A 136 11.28 -14.68 -46.51
N PHE A 137 11.12 -13.39 -46.22
CA PHE A 137 12.21 -12.49 -45.83
C PHE A 137 12.84 -12.93 -44.50
N VAL A 138 12.02 -13.22 -43.49
CA VAL A 138 12.48 -13.71 -42.17
C VAL A 138 13.14 -15.06 -42.29
N TYR A 139 12.54 -15.98 -43.08
CA TYR A 139 13.12 -17.32 -43.35
C TYR A 139 14.52 -17.27 -43.96
N LYS A 140 14.78 -16.33 -44.86
CA LYS A 140 16.09 -16.17 -45.49
C LYS A 140 17.15 -15.60 -44.55
N ARG A 141 16.77 -14.81 -43.58
CA ARG A 141 17.70 -14.07 -42.70
C ARG A 141 17.83 -14.60 -41.28
N LEU A 142 16.74 -15.09 -40.72
CA LEU A 142 16.64 -15.54 -39.34
C LEU A 142 16.31 -17.05 -39.34
N ARG A 143 17.29 -17.85 -39.11
CA ARG A 143 17.08 -19.25 -38.65
C ARG A 143 17.07 -19.22 -37.13
N PRO A 144 16.10 -19.68 -36.40
CA PRO A 144 15.30 -20.87 -36.49
C PRO A 144 13.78 -20.62 -36.45
N GLN A 145 13.00 -21.56 -36.92
CA GLN A 145 11.53 -21.56 -36.91
C GLN A 145 10.95 -21.60 -35.47
N GLU A 146 11.75 -22.01 -34.51
CA GLU A 146 11.36 -22.22 -33.09
C GLU A 146 10.83 -21.00 -32.36
N HIS A 147 10.98 -19.78 -32.89
CA HIS A 147 10.57 -18.54 -32.26
C HIS A 147 9.65 -17.68 -33.13
N TRP A 148 9.06 -18.24 -34.17
CA TRP A 148 8.19 -17.47 -35.08
C TRP A 148 6.89 -17.02 -34.42
N ASP A 149 6.46 -17.70 -33.38
CA ASP A 149 5.35 -17.34 -32.52
C ASP A 149 5.54 -16.00 -31.81
N LYS A 150 6.80 -15.56 -31.67
CA LYS A 150 7.17 -14.32 -31.01
C LYS A 150 7.29 -13.11 -31.96
N PHE A 151 7.24 -13.35 -33.27
CA PHE A 151 7.30 -12.30 -34.28
C PHE A 151 5.90 -11.96 -34.79
N TYR A 152 5.64 -10.68 -34.93
CA TYR A 152 4.35 -10.17 -35.39
C TYR A 152 4.52 -9.23 -36.57
N LEU A 153 3.60 -9.32 -37.53
CA LEU A 153 3.49 -8.41 -38.67
C LEU A 153 2.41 -7.36 -38.36
N CYS A 154 2.74 -6.08 -38.56
CA CYS A 154 1.76 -5.02 -38.60
C CYS A 154 1.22 -4.86 -40.03
N PRO A 155 -0.06 -5.16 -40.31
CA PRO A 155 -0.61 -5.09 -41.66
C PRO A 155 -0.89 -3.67 -42.15
N LYS A 156 -0.73 -2.66 -41.28
CA LYS A 156 -1.07 -1.25 -41.56
C LYS A 156 0.16 -0.32 -41.71
N PHE A 157 1.29 -0.84 -42.17
CA PHE A 157 2.40 0.00 -42.62
C PHE A 157 2.46 0.06 -44.11
#